data_bd2cc364858529bd5534a921853f3741
#
_entry.id   bd2cc364858529bd5534a921853f3741
#
_cell.length_a   1.000
_cell.length_b   1.000
_cell.length_c   1.000
_cell.angle_alpha   90.00
_cell.angle_beta   90.00
_cell.angle_gamma   90.00
#
_symmetry.space_group_name_H-M   'P 1'
#
loop_
_entity.id
_entity.type
_entity.pdbx_description
1 polymer ?
#
loop_
_entity_poly.entity_id
_entity_poly.type
_entity_poly.pdbx_seq_one_letter_code
_entity_poly.pdbx_strand_id
1 'polypeptide(L)'
;MSLFDTTYDVIVIGGGHAGSEAAAASANMGASTLLITMNLQNIAQMSCNPAMGGIAKGQIIREIDALGGYSGIITDKTAIQFKMLNKSKGPAMWSPRAQSDRMMFAETWRNMLENTEKLDFYQDSVNGLLFEGSKISGVKTVLGLEIKAKTVIVTAGTFLNGLIHIGEKTFGGGRAGEGSSTGITEDLVLKGFESGRMKTGTPPRVDGRSLDYSKMEEQPGDVKTETFSYLDTKPLVKQRSCYLTHTNSKVHDILREGFDRSPMFNGRIQSIGPRYCPSIEDKIDRFATKDRHQVFVEPEGWTTVEIYVNGFSTSMPEDIQDKAIRHIPGFENVKFFRYGYAIEYDYFPPTQLKHSLETKLVENLFFAGQINGTTGYEEAAAQGLMAGVNAAHKTQGKEPFILKRSEAYIGVLIDDLITKGTDEPYRMFTSRAEYRTLLRQDNADLRLTPLGYEIGLASEERLNKVNLKRIKTAKLIKFLEETSVTKEQINPILARKDLSLIHQSVKLYKIAARPQLSLSDFKELEPLQAFFVLEEIDKTILEQVEIHLKYSGYIDKERANADKLNRLENVVIPQTFNYNKVNSLSHEAKEKLSKIQPVTISQASRISGVSPSDISVLLVYMGR
;
A
#
# COMPACT_ATOMS: atom_id res chain seq x y z
N MET A 1 21.79 -13.42 24.47
CA MET A 1 21.58 -14.88 24.27
C MET A 1 22.25 -15.27 22.97
N SER A 2 22.73 -16.50 22.85
CA SER A 2 23.30 -17.02 21.60
C SER A 2 22.17 -17.32 20.61
N LEU A 3 22.33 -16.99 19.33
CA LEU A 3 21.40 -17.39 18.25
C LEU A 3 21.17 -18.91 18.19
N PHE A 4 22.16 -19.70 18.61
CA PHE A 4 22.10 -21.17 18.62
C PHE A 4 21.16 -21.74 19.67
N ASP A 5 20.96 -21.03 20.77
CA ASP A 5 20.19 -21.50 21.94
C ASP A 5 18.84 -20.78 22.09
N THR A 6 18.57 -19.78 21.25
CA THR A 6 17.36 -18.96 21.33
C THR A 6 16.28 -19.51 20.41
N THR A 7 15.07 -19.69 20.96
CA THR A 7 13.87 -19.89 20.14
C THR A 7 13.11 -18.57 20.13
N TYR A 8 13.05 -17.93 18.95
CA TYR A 8 12.30 -16.70 18.77
C TYR A 8 10.78 -16.96 18.70
N ASP A 9 9.99 -15.99 19.12
CA ASP A 9 8.54 -16.05 18.89
C ASP A 9 8.25 -15.88 17.39
N VAL A 10 8.93 -14.92 16.74
CA VAL A 10 8.75 -14.59 15.33
C VAL A 10 10.09 -14.45 14.64
N ILE A 11 10.29 -15.13 13.52
CA ILE A 11 11.36 -14.82 12.56
C ILE A 11 10.75 -14.19 11.31
N VAL A 12 11.29 -13.03 10.89
CA VAL A 12 10.93 -12.34 9.64
C VAL A 12 12.08 -12.51 8.64
N ILE A 13 11.77 -13.09 7.48
CA ILE A 13 12.74 -13.30 6.39
C ILE A 13 12.58 -12.17 5.38
N GLY A 14 13.62 -11.33 5.23
CA GLY A 14 13.67 -10.21 4.30
C GLY A 14 13.34 -8.87 4.95
N GLY A 15 14.22 -7.88 4.77
CA GLY A 15 14.11 -6.53 5.36
C GLY A 15 13.49 -5.50 4.42
N GLY A 16 12.62 -5.88 3.47
CA GLY A 16 11.87 -4.95 2.63
C GLY A 16 10.72 -4.26 3.39
N HIS A 17 9.86 -3.48 2.69
CA HIS A 17 8.74 -2.77 3.32
C HIS A 17 7.82 -3.69 4.13
N ALA A 18 7.52 -4.90 3.62
CA ALA A 18 6.74 -5.89 4.35
C ALA A 18 7.46 -6.39 5.59
N GLY A 19 8.74 -6.75 5.46
CA GLY A 19 9.51 -7.28 6.57
C GLY A 19 9.77 -6.25 7.66
N SER A 20 10.00 -5.00 7.29
CA SER A 20 10.21 -3.91 8.26
C SER A 20 8.96 -3.65 9.10
N GLU A 21 7.78 -3.58 8.48
CA GLU A 21 6.52 -3.41 9.23
C GLU A 21 6.17 -4.68 10.02
N ALA A 22 6.43 -5.88 9.48
CA ALA A 22 6.16 -7.13 10.19
C ALA A 22 7.03 -7.27 11.46
N ALA A 23 8.33 -6.96 11.33
CA ALA A 23 9.26 -7.01 12.45
C ALA A 23 8.91 -5.99 13.54
N ALA A 24 8.63 -4.74 13.13
CA ALA A 24 8.19 -3.69 14.05
C ALA A 24 6.89 -4.07 14.77
N ALA A 25 5.87 -4.53 14.03
CA ALA A 25 4.58 -4.90 14.60
C ALA A 25 4.71 -6.06 15.59
N SER A 26 5.40 -7.13 15.22
CA SER A 26 5.60 -8.29 16.11
C SER A 26 6.32 -7.91 17.41
N ALA A 27 7.41 -7.15 17.29
CA ALA A 27 8.20 -6.73 18.45
C ALA A 27 7.44 -5.76 19.36
N ASN A 28 6.76 -4.76 18.81
CA ASN A 28 5.93 -3.81 19.55
C ASN A 28 4.76 -4.49 20.29
N MET A 29 4.27 -5.61 19.77
CA MET A 29 3.27 -6.44 20.45
C MET A 29 3.88 -7.40 21.49
N GLY A 30 5.17 -7.28 21.76
CA GLY A 30 5.86 -7.98 22.83
C GLY A 30 6.45 -9.34 22.45
N ALA A 31 6.38 -9.77 21.19
CA ALA A 31 7.02 -11.00 20.72
C ALA A 31 8.53 -10.82 20.56
N SER A 32 9.33 -11.80 21.00
CA SER A 32 10.77 -11.84 20.67
C SER A 32 10.93 -12.08 19.18
N THR A 33 11.49 -11.10 18.45
CA THR A 33 11.47 -11.07 17.00
C THR A 33 12.90 -11.02 16.45
N LEU A 34 13.18 -11.81 15.41
CA LEU A 34 14.43 -11.75 14.66
C LEU A 34 14.16 -11.36 13.20
N LEU A 35 14.76 -10.28 12.73
CA LEU A 35 14.76 -9.91 11.32
C LEU A 35 16.04 -10.42 10.65
N ILE A 36 15.89 -11.34 9.68
CA ILE A 36 17.01 -11.86 8.88
C ILE A 36 16.94 -11.21 7.50
N THR A 37 18.02 -10.55 7.09
CA THR A 37 18.12 -9.91 5.79
C THR A 37 19.52 -10.04 5.21
N MET A 38 19.62 -10.12 3.88
CA MET A 38 20.89 -10.24 3.16
C MET A 38 21.79 -9.02 3.36
N ASN A 39 21.21 -7.85 3.57
CA ASN A 39 21.96 -6.61 3.75
C ASN A 39 21.19 -5.64 4.66
N LEU A 40 21.74 -5.39 5.84
CA LEU A 40 21.17 -4.45 6.83
C LEU A 40 21.15 -3.00 6.34
N GLN A 41 22.04 -2.61 5.41
CA GLN A 41 22.05 -1.24 4.85
C GLN A 41 20.89 -0.99 3.89
N ASN A 42 20.26 -2.04 3.38
CA ASN A 42 19.18 -1.96 2.41
C ASN A 42 17.79 -2.23 3.00
N ILE A 43 17.64 -2.15 4.34
CA ILE A 43 16.34 -2.26 5.01
C ILE A 43 15.36 -1.23 4.43
N ALA A 44 14.16 -1.69 4.04
CA ALA A 44 13.10 -0.90 3.42
C ALA A 44 13.53 -0.05 2.21
N GLN A 45 14.60 -0.42 1.52
CA GLN A 45 15.09 0.35 0.38
C GLN A 45 14.03 0.47 -0.73
N MET A 46 13.82 1.68 -1.21
CA MET A 46 12.95 1.97 -2.36
C MET A 46 13.63 1.55 -3.66
N SER A 47 13.38 0.31 -4.11
CA SER A 47 14.01 -0.26 -5.30
C SER A 47 13.45 0.28 -6.62
N CYS A 48 12.20 0.75 -6.61
CA CYS A 48 11.51 1.37 -7.72
C CYS A 48 11.48 2.90 -7.52
N ASN A 49 10.36 3.60 -7.81
CA ASN A 49 10.30 5.04 -7.62
C ASN A 49 10.41 5.41 -6.12
N PRO A 50 11.14 6.50 -5.79
CA PRO A 50 11.32 6.93 -4.41
C PRO A 50 10.11 7.72 -3.90
N ALA A 51 8.94 7.09 -3.87
CA ALA A 51 7.69 7.74 -3.47
C ALA A 51 6.79 6.80 -2.67
N MET A 52 6.09 7.36 -1.69
CA MET A 52 5.08 6.69 -0.87
C MET A 52 3.72 7.34 -1.06
N GLY A 53 2.66 6.52 -1.06
CA GLY A 53 1.29 6.98 -1.24
C GLY A 53 0.86 7.11 -2.71
N GLY A 54 -0.12 7.98 -2.95
CA GLY A 54 -0.83 8.06 -4.22
C GLY A 54 -2.20 7.43 -4.16
N ILE A 55 -2.87 7.30 -5.31
CA ILE A 55 -4.28 6.86 -5.41
C ILE A 55 -4.48 5.50 -4.72
N ALA A 56 -5.36 5.46 -3.74
CA ALA A 56 -5.63 4.36 -2.81
C ALA A 56 -4.47 4.00 -1.88
N LYS A 57 -3.22 4.23 -2.28
CA LYS A 57 -2.03 3.88 -1.53
C LYS A 57 -1.78 4.83 -0.37
N GLY A 58 -2.08 6.13 -0.56
CA GLY A 58 -2.05 7.10 0.52
C GLY A 58 -3.01 6.74 1.66
N GLN A 59 -4.19 6.19 1.32
CA GLN A 59 -5.13 5.66 2.29
C GLN A 59 -4.53 4.49 3.09
N ILE A 60 -3.85 3.56 2.41
CA ILE A 60 -3.20 2.41 3.06
C ILE A 60 -2.13 2.89 4.06
N ILE A 61 -1.26 3.84 3.69
CA ILE A 61 -0.24 4.36 4.62
C ILE A 61 -0.88 5.04 5.83
N ARG A 62 -1.98 5.79 5.63
CA ARG A 62 -2.74 6.39 6.74
C ARG A 62 -3.36 5.32 7.64
N GLU A 63 -3.79 4.19 7.09
CA GLU A 63 -4.32 3.05 7.86
C GLU A 63 -3.22 2.31 8.63
N ILE A 64 -2.06 2.10 7.99
CA ILE A 64 -0.87 1.54 8.67
C ILE A 64 -0.49 2.42 9.87
N ASP A 65 -0.39 3.74 9.67
CA ASP A 65 -0.06 4.68 10.75
C ASP A 65 -1.13 4.67 11.86
N ALA A 66 -2.41 4.67 11.50
CA ALA A 66 -3.52 4.63 12.45
C ALA A 66 -3.48 3.38 13.36
N LEU A 67 -3.05 2.24 12.84
CA LEU A 67 -2.90 1.00 13.59
C LEU A 67 -1.65 0.97 14.47
N GLY A 68 -0.68 1.88 14.26
CA GLY A 68 0.57 1.94 15.01
C GLY A 68 1.82 1.55 14.23
N GLY A 69 1.72 1.33 12.90
CA GLY A 69 2.86 1.08 12.01
C GLY A 69 3.73 2.32 11.78
N TYR A 70 4.87 2.13 11.15
CA TYR A 70 5.92 3.14 11.05
C TYR A 70 6.04 3.82 9.69
N SER A 71 5.49 3.24 8.61
CA SER A 71 5.64 3.77 7.24
C SER A 71 5.21 5.22 7.08
N GLY A 72 4.14 5.65 7.77
CA GLY A 72 3.67 7.04 7.76
C GLY A 72 4.68 8.00 8.37
N ILE A 73 5.20 7.67 9.56
CA ILE A 73 6.20 8.46 10.29
C ILE A 73 7.50 8.57 9.48
N ILE A 74 7.98 7.44 8.92
CA ILE A 74 9.20 7.40 8.11
C ILE A 74 9.05 8.25 6.85
N THR A 75 7.88 8.16 6.19
CA THR A 75 7.58 8.95 5.01
C THR A 75 7.66 10.45 5.32
N ASP A 76 7.04 10.90 6.40
CA ASP A 76 7.07 12.31 6.81
C ASP A 76 8.48 12.81 7.11
N LYS A 77 9.30 12.00 7.80
CA LYS A 77 10.69 12.33 8.13
C LYS A 77 11.62 12.44 6.92
N THR A 78 11.29 11.76 5.83
CA THR A 78 12.19 11.60 4.67
C THR A 78 11.64 12.18 3.39
N ALA A 79 10.45 12.77 3.43
CA ALA A 79 9.81 13.39 2.27
C ALA A 79 10.64 14.56 1.74
N ILE A 80 10.70 14.67 0.40
CA ILE A 80 11.30 15.80 -0.33
C ILE A 80 10.26 16.59 -1.11
N GLN A 81 9.08 16.01 -1.34
CA GLN A 81 7.93 16.68 -1.94
C GLN A 81 6.65 16.04 -1.41
N PHE A 82 5.60 16.85 -1.25
CA PHE A 82 4.26 16.39 -0.88
C PHE A 82 3.21 16.90 -1.86
N LYS A 83 2.26 16.04 -2.20
CA LYS A 83 1.12 16.39 -3.04
C LYS A 83 -0.14 15.62 -2.64
N MET A 84 -1.25 16.32 -2.42
CA MET A 84 -2.55 15.69 -2.25
C MET A 84 -3.19 15.48 -3.62
N LEU A 85 -3.28 14.24 -4.07
CA LEU A 85 -3.88 13.90 -5.35
C LEU A 85 -5.41 13.91 -5.27
N ASN A 86 -6.07 14.17 -6.40
CA ASN A 86 -7.52 14.14 -6.55
C ASN A 86 -8.30 15.12 -5.66
N LYS A 87 -7.73 16.24 -5.24
CA LYS A 87 -8.43 17.26 -4.43
C LYS A 87 -9.79 17.68 -5.01
N SER A 88 -9.88 17.82 -6.34
CA SER A 88 -11.13 18.21 -7.03
C SER A 88 -12.21 17.13 -7.05
N LYS A 89 -11.90 15.87 -6.70
CA LYS A 89 -12.83 14.74 -6.75
C LYS A 89 -13.52 14.43 -5.41
N GLY A 90 -13.26 15.24 -4.40
CA GLY A 90 -13.84 15.09 -3.06
C GLY A 90 -13.08 14.15 -2.13
N PRO A 91 -13.44 14.17 -0.81
CA PRO A 91 -12.67 13.54 0.26
C PRO A 91 -12.45 12.04 0.11
N ALA A 92 -13.42 11.31 -0.46
CA ALA A 92 -13.31 9.87 -0.72
C ALA A 92 -12.17 9.50 -1.69
N MET A 93 -11.70 10.47 -2.49
CA MET A 93 -10.67 10.28 -3.51
C MET A 93 -9.34 10.95 -3.15
N TRP A 94 -9.30 11.78 -2.11
CA TRP A 94 -8.07 12.44 -1.67
C TRP A 94 -7.02 11.40 -1.30
N SER A 95 -5.85 11.54 -1.88
CA SER A 95 -4.80 10.54 -1.75
C SER A 95 -3.46 11.23 -1.58
N PRO A 96 -2.88 11.25 -0.37
CA PRO A 96 -1.58 11.86 -0.14
C PRO A 96 -0.47 11.07 -0.84
N ARG A 97 0.48 11.78 -1.42
CA ARG A 97 1.70 11.24 -2.03
C ARG A 97 2.90 12.08 -1.61
N ALA A 98 3.94 11.43 -1.15
CA ALA A 98 5.24 12.05 -0.92
C ALA A 98 6.29 11.43 -1.82
N GLN A 99 7.14 12.28 -2.41
CA GLN A 99 8.43 11.88 -2.93
C GLN A 99 9.39 11.84 -1.73
N SER A 100 10.19 10.79 -1.61
CA SER A 100 11.07 10.59 -0.47
C SER A 100 12.55 10.63 -0.88
N ASP A 101 13.41 11.03 0.05
CA ASP A 101 14.84 10.77 -0.07
C ASP A 101 15.09 9.28 0.18
N ARG A 102 15.50 8.57 -0.85
CA ARG A 102 15.66 7.12 -0.84
C ARG A 102 16.69 6.64 0.20
N MET A 103 17.78 7.36 0.35
CA MET A 103 18.85 6.98 1.28
C MET A 103 18.42 7.25 2.72
N MET A 104 17.89 8.45 2.99
CA MET A 104 17.32 8.79 4.29
C MET A 104 16.19 7.83 4.69
N PHE A 105 15.36 7.38 3.75
CA PHE A 105 14.25 6.47 4.02
C PHE A 105 14.74 5.13 4.56
N ALA A 106 15.74 4.52 3.92
CA ALA A 106 16.34 3.27 4.38
C ALA A 106 17.05 3.43 5.74
N GLU A 107 17.83 4.51 5.89
CA GLU A 107 18.53 4.83 7.14
C GLU A 107 17.54 5.07 8.28
N THR A 108 16.50 5.88 8.04
CA THR A 108 15.48 6.19 9.06
C THR A 108 14.71 4.95 9.48
N TRP A 109 14.37 4.05 8.53
CA TRP A 109 13.77 2.76 8.84
C TRP A 109 14.67 1.90 9.72
N ARG A 110 15.94 1.75 9.32
CA ARG A 110 16.90 0.99 10.10
C ARG A 110 17.04 1.52 11.53
N ASN A 111 17.24 2.82 11.68
CA ASN A 111 17.33 3.46 13.00
C ASN A 111 16.06 3.26 13.83
N MET A 112 14.87 3.32 13.21
CA MET A 112 13.60 3.06 13.91
C MET A 112 13.52 1.62 14.42
N LEU A 113 13.90 0.66 13.59
CA LEU A 113 13.89 -0.75 13.96
C LEU A 113 14.94 -1.07 15.02
N GLU A 114 16.15 -0.52 14.92
CA GLU A 114 17.23 -0.70 15.92
C GLU A 114 16.84 -0.16 17.31
N ASN A 115 15.92 0.81 17.37
CA ASN A 115 15.36 1.35 18.63
C ASN A 115 14.04 0.66 19.05
N THR A 116 13.63 -0.40 18.36
CA THR A 116 12.44 -1.18 18.73
C THR A 116 12.84 -2.29 19.68
N GLU A 117 12.27 -2.29 20.89
CA GLU A 117 12.54 -3.32 21.89
C GLU A 117 12.14 -4.72 21.38
N LYS A 118 12.82 -5.77 21.84
CA LYS A 118 12.60 -7.18 21.50
C LYS A 118 12.80 -7.52 20.01
N LEU A 119 13.47 -6.66 19.24
CA LEU A 119 13.81 -6.87 17.85
C LEU A 119 15.32 -7.06 17.69
N ASP A 120 15.71 -8.26 17.29
CA ASP A 120 17.08 -8.62 16.95
C ASP A 120 17.27 -8.65 15.42
N PHE A 121 18.53 -8.55 14.98
CA PHE A 121 18.90 -8.55 13.55
C PHE A 121 19.97 -9.60 13.27
N TYR A 122 19.85 -10.25 12.12
CA TYR A 122 20.89 -11.10 11.61
C TYR A 122 21.09 -10.88 10.11
N GLN A 123 22.34 -10.61 9.72
CA GLN A 123 22.68 -10.43 8.30
C GLN A 123 23.10 -11.73 7.68
N ASP A 124 22.19 -12.39 6.99
CA ASP A 124 22.44 -13.57 6.17
C ASP A 124 21.27 -13.75 5.18
N SER A 125 21.43 -14.68 4.25
CA SER A 125 20.34 -15.13 3.38
C SER A 125 19.76 -16.44 3.92
N VAL A 126 18.42 -16.52 3.98
CA VAL A 126 17.73 -17.77 4.30
C VAL A 126 17.58 -18.58 3.02
N ASN A 127 18.01 -19.83 3.07
CA ASN A 127 17.95 -20.79 1.97
C ASN A 127 17.17 -22.07 2.29
N GLY A 128 16.54 -22.15 3.46
CA GLY A 128 15.73 -23.31 3.84
C GLY A 128 14.76 -22.99 4.97
N LEU A 129 13.69 -23.77 5.04
CA LEU A 129 12.67 -23.73 6.08
C LEU A 129 12.69 -25.01 6.89
N LEU A 130 12.64 -24.92 8.21
CA LEU A 130 12.64 -26.08 9.12
C LEU A 130 11.21 -26.41 9.52
N PHE A 131 10.84 -27.67 9.45
CA PHE A 131 9.48 -28.13 9.73
C PHE A 131 9.43 -29.24 10.79
N GLU A 132 8.44 -29.21 11.64
CA GLU A 132 8.04 -30.29 12.53
C GLU A 132 6.62 -30.75 12.14
N GLY A 133 6.54 -31.83 11.34
CA GLY A 133 5.28 -32.29 10.77
C GLY A 133 4.67 -31.27 9.81
N SER A 134 3.48 -30.74 10.16
CA SER A 134 2.76 -29.71 9.41
C SER A 134 3.05 -28.28 9.90
N LYS A 135 3.97 -28.09 10.84
CA LYS A 135 4.29 -26.78 11.42
C LYS A 135 5.67 -26.32 11.01
N ILE A 136 5.83 -25.01 10.84
CA ILE A 136 7.14 -24.38 10.77
C ILE A 136 7.79 -24.43 12.15
N SER A 137 9.11 -24.68 12.21
CA SER A 137 9.88 -24.71 13.46
C SER A 137 11.11 -23.81 13.45
N GLY A 138 11.44 -23.22 12.29
CA GLY A 138 12.57 -22.33 12.15
C GLY A 138 13.03 -22.14 10.72
N VAL A 139 14.24 -21.63 10.56
CA VAL A 139 14.86 -21.34 9.27
C VAL A 139 16.31 -21.82 9.22
N LYS A 140 16.81 -22.06 8.01
CA LYS A 140 18.21 -22.35 7.74
C LYS A 140 18.82 -21.25 6.87
N THR A 141 19.99 -20.79 7.24
CA THR A 141 20.71 -19.75 6.51
C THR A 141 21.74 -20.34 5.54
N VAL A 142 22.22 -19.52 4.60
CA VAL A 142 23.28 -19.94 3.64
C VAL A 142 24.57 -20.32 4.35
N LEU A 143 24.91 -19.67 5.46
CA LEU A 143 26.05 -20.02 6.30
C LEU A 143 25.86 -21.32 7.11
N GLY A 144 24.67 -21.96 6.97
CA GLY A 144 24.38 -23.25 7.60
C GLY A 144 23.80 -23.14 9.02
N LEU A 145 23.50 -21.95 9.50
CA LEU A 145 22.89 -21.74 10.81
C LEU A 145 21.41 -22.11 10.80
N GLU A 146 20.98 -22.97 11.72
CA GLU A 146 19.58 -23.31 11.96
C GLU A 146 19.07 -22.51 13.16
N ILE A 147 18.06 -21.66 12.95
CA ILE A 147 17.49 -20.78 13.97
C ILE A 147 16.04 -21.17 14.21
N LYS A 148 15.71 -21.49 15.45
CA LYS A 148 14.36 -21.94 15.86
C LYS A 148 13.41 -20.78 16.05
N ALA A 149 12.15 -20.98 15.64
CA ALA A 149 11.08 -20.03 15.85
C ALA A 149 9.72 -20.70 16.04
N LYS A 150 8.83 -20.06 16.78
CA LYS A 150 7.42 -20.48 16.90
C LYS A 150 6.63 -20.14 15.64
N THR A 151 6.93 -19.00 15.01
CA THR A 151 6.30 -18.54 13.77
C THR A 151 7.35 -17.94 12.82
N VAL A 152 7.10 -18.04 11.51
CA VAL A 152 7.97 -17.47 10.47
C VAL A 152 7.13 -16.66 9.48
N ILE A 153 7.61 -15.47 9.13
CA ILE A 153 7.01 -14.59 8.11
C ILE A 153 7.97 -14.46 6.93
N VAL A 154 7.54 -14.91 5.74
CA VAL A 154 8.33 -14.79 4.51
C VAL A 154 7.94 -13.52 3.77
N THR A 155 8.92 -12.62 3.58
CA THR A 155 8.73 -11.31 2.91
C THR A 155 9.80 -11.09 1.82
N ALA A 156 10.03 -12.10 1.01
CA ALA A 156 11.20 -12.21 0.14
C ALA A 156 11.24 -11.25 -1.07
N GLY A 157 10.19 -10.44 -1.32
CA GLY A 157 10.19 -9.46 -2.39
C GLY A 157 10.40 -10.07 -3.78
N THR A 158 11.37 -9.56 -4.53
CA THR A 158 11.75 -10.03 -5.87
C THR A 158 12.93 -11.02 -5.84
N PHE A 159 13.27 -11.56 -4.68
CA PHE A 159 14.53 -12.30 -4.51
C PHE A 159 14.39 -13.82 -4.71
N LEU A 160 13.18 -14.42 -4.49
CA LEU A 160 13.00 -15.86 -4.68
C LEU A 160 13.24 -16.27 -6.13
N ASN A 161 14.30 -17.00 -6.36
CA ASN A 161 14.77 -17.42 -7.68
C ASN A 161 14.80 -16.24 -8.68
N GLY A 162 15.19 -15.06 -8.16
CA GLY A 162 15.19 -13.80 -8.90
C GLY A 162 16.11 -13.83 -10.11
N LEU A 163 15.63 -13.36 -11.26
CA LEU A 163 16.34 -13.37 -12.53
C LEU A 163 16.20 -12.03 -13.22
N ILE A 164 17.33 -11.33 -13.41
CA ILE A 164 17.40 -10.01 -14.04
C ILE A 164 17.65 -10.17 -15.54
N HIS A 165 16.91 -9.39 -16.33
CA HIS A 165 17.00 -9.35 -17.80
C HIS A 165 17.28 -7.93 -18.30
N ILE A 166 18.31 -7.80 -19.16
CA ILE A 166 18.66 -6.59 -19.90
C ILE A 166 18.99 -7.01 -21.33
N GLY A 167 18.08 -6.77 -22.29
CA GLY A 167 18.24 -7.28 -23.65
C GLY A 167 18.47 -8.79 -23.66
N GLU A 168 19.57 -9.19 -24.27
CA GLU A 168 19.97 -10.59 -24.39
C GLU A 168 20.64 -11.15 -23.11
N LYS A 169 21.00 -10.29 -22.16
CA LYS A 169 21.71 -10.68 -20.94
C LYS A 169 20.72 -11.09 -19.86
N THR A 170 21.06 -12.19 -19.18
CA THR A 170 20.27 -12.72 -18.06
C THR A 170 21.21 -13.19 -16.95
N PHE A 171 20.92 -12.81 -15.70
CA PHE A 171 21.72 -13.21 -14.55
C PHE A 171 20.88 -13.26 -13.27
N GLY A 172 21.28 -14.11 -12.33
CA GLY A 172 20.60 -14.25 -11.03
C GLY A 172 20.72 -12.99 -10.19
N GLY A 173 19.61 -12.56 -9.60
CA GLY A 173 19.57 -11.42 -8.70
C GLY A 173 18.16 -11.00 -8.33
N GLY A 174 17.97 -10.51 -7.12
CA GLY A 174 16.70 -9.94 -6.66
C GLY A 174 16.58 -8.44 -6.93
N ARG A 175 17.73 -7.78 -7.11
CA ARG A 175 17.90 -6.36 -7.46
C ARG A 175 19.29 -6.14 -8.04
N ALA A 176 19.48 -5.12 -8.86
CA ALA A 176 20.80 -4.81 -9.39
C ALA A 176 21.86 -4.68 -8.28
N GLY A 177 22.91 -5.46 -8.35
CA GLY A 177 23.99 -5.52 -7.34
C GLY A 177 23.70 -6.45 -6.15
N GLU A 178 22.58 -7.17 -6.13
CA GLU A 178 22.24 -8.12 -5.06
C GLU A 178 21.83 -9.47 -5.64
N GLY A 179 22.30 -10.55 -5.01
CA GLY A 179 22.03 -11.94 -5.43
C GLY A 179 20.55 -12.33 -5.27
N SER A 180 20.19 -13.47 -5.84
CA SER A 180 18.89 -14.11 -5.61
C SER A 180 18.91 -14.96 -4.34
N SER A 181 17.72 -15.25 -3.78
CA SER A 181 17.51 -16.23 -2.71
C SER A 181 16.95 -17.51 -3.32
N THR A 182 17.58 -18.63 -3.04
CA THR A 182 17.21 -19.98 -3.52
C THR A 182 16.95 -20.90 -2.35
N GLY A 183 16.21 -22.00 -2.55
CA GLY A 183 15.93 -23.03 -1.54
C GLY A 183 14.55 -22.89 -0.89
N ILE A 184 14.08 -21.69 -0.56
CA ILE A 184 12.75 -21.47 0.07
C ILE A 184 11.61 -21.94 -0.85
N THR A 185 11.67 -21.60 -2.14
CA THR A 185 10.63 -22.01 -3.10
C THR A 185 10.55 -23.53 -3.19
N GLU A 186 11.70 -24.18 -3.26
CA GLU A 186 11.82 -25.62 -3.36
C GLU A 186 11.24 -26.32 -2.13
N ASP A 187 11.55 -25.84 -0.92
CA ASP A 187 10.98 -26.34 0.33
C ASP A 187 9.47 -26.21 0.39
N LEU A 188 8.93 -25.06 -0.06
CA LEU A 188 7.49 -24.82 -0.08
C LEU A 188 6.78 -25.71 -1.11
N VAL A 189 7.35 -25.88 -2.31
CA VAL A 189 6.80 -26.77 -3.34
C VAL A 189 6.80 -28.24 -2.85
N LEU A 190 7.83 -28.69 -2.15
CA LEU A 190 7.86 -30.00 -1.51
C LEU A 190 6.77 -30.18 -0.44
N LYS A 191 6.32 -29.09 0.19
CA LYS A 191 5.19 -29.10 1.12
C LYS A 191 3.82 -28.99 0.43
N GLY A 192 3.78 -28.95 -0.89
CA GLY A 192 2.55 -28.95 -1.70
C GLY A 192 2.04 -27.57 -2.07
N PHE A 193 2.83 -26.51 -1.87
CA PHE A 193 2.43 -25.16 -2.33
C PHE A 193 2.50 -25.06 -3.85
N GLU A 194 1.47 -24.46 -4.43
CA GLU A 194 1.51 -23.99 -5.81
C GLU A 194 2.39 -22.71 -5.86
N SER A 195 3.30 -22.65 -6.82
CA SER A 195 4.12 -21.48 -7.11
C SER A 195 3.94 -21.04 -8.56
N GLY A 196 4.25 -19.79 -8.85
CA GLY A 196 4.27 -19.24 -10.20
C GLY A 196 5.38 -18.19 -10.31
N ARG A 197 5.52 -17.60 -11.51
CA ARG A 197 6.49 -16.54 -11.74
C ARG A 197 5.78 -15.25 -12.13
N MET A 198 6.23 -14.14 -11.55
CA MET A 198 5.81 -12.80 -11.90
C MET A 198 6.99 -11.96 -12.38
N LYS A 199 6.69 -10.92 -13.15
CA LYS A 199 7.69 -9.99 -13.67
C LYS A 199 7.38 -8.58 -13.19
N THR A 200 8.43 -7.85 -12.82
CA THR A 200 8.39 -6.40 -12.68
C THR A 200 9.56 -5.77 -13.42
N GLY A 201 9.63 -4.45 -13.48
CA GLY A 201 10.72 -3.75 -14.15
C GLY A 201 11.00 -2.42 -13.49
N THR A 202 12.19 -1.89 -13.75
CA THR A 202 12.63 -0.57 -13.29
C THR A 202 13.17 0.25 -14.45
N PRO A 203 12.99 1.58 -14.45
CA PRO A 203 13.60 2.45 -15.45
C PRO A 203 15.06 2.72 -15.14
N PRO A 204 15.79 3.32 -16.08
CA PRO A 204 17.15 3.79 -15.88
C PRO A 204 17.27 4.79 -14.72
N ARG A 205 18.47 4.90 -14.18
CA ARG A 205 18.91 6.00 -13.31
C ARG A 205 19.95 6.82 -14.07
N VAL A 206 19.80 8.13 -14.00
CA VAL A 206 20.63 9.08 -14.75
C VAL A 206 21.18 10.18 -13.86
N ASP A 207 22.26 10.81 -14.32
CA ASP A 207 22.86 11.97 -13.66
C ASP A 207 22.04 13.22 -14.00
N GLY A 208 21.36 13.78 -13.00
CA GLY A 208 20.55 14.99 -13.13
C GLY A 208 21.31 16.23 -13.59
N ARG A 209 22.64 16.28 -13.42
CA ARG A 209 23.50 17.37 -13.92
C ARG A 209 23.65 17.35 -15.44
N SER A 210 23.35 16.23 -16.07
CA SER A 210 23.42 16.04 -17.53
C SER A 210 22.10 16.35 -18.26
N LEU A 211 21.06 16.71 -17.52
CA LEU A 211 19.72 16.99 -18.05
C LEU A 211 19.50 18.48 -18.27
N ASP A 212 18.77 18.83 -19.33
CA ASP A 212 18.32 20.19 -19.62
C ASP A 212 16.87 20.38 -19.14
N TYR A 213 16.71 20.85 -17.91
CA TYR A 213 15.42 21.09 -17.27
C TYR A 213 14.60 22.20 -17.95
N SER A 214 15.21 23.08 -18.76
CA SER A 214 14.49 24.14 -19.47
C SER A 214 13.53 23.61 -20.53
N LYS A 215 13.71 22.36 -20.97
CA LYS A 215 12.87 21.64 -21.92
C LYS A 215 11.79 20.80 -21.27
N MET A 216 11.63 20.88 -19.95
CA MET A 216 10.71 20.07 -19.15
C MET A 216 9.73 20.96 -18.40
N GLU A 217 8.54 20.41 -18.10
CA GLU A 217 7.55 21.09 -17.28
C GLU A 217 7.82 20.81 -15.78
N GLU A 218 8.03 21.86 -15.00
CA GLU A 218 8.20 21.71 -13.56
C GLU A 218 6.92 21.24 -12.89
N GLN A 219 7.04 20.26 -12.00
CA GLN A 219 5.93 19.68 -11.22
C GLN A 219 6.19 19.94 -9.72
N PRO A 220 5.84 21.14 -9.19
CA PRO A 220 6.02 21.45 -7.79
C PRO A 220 5.09 20.66 -6.91
N GLY A 221 5.45 20.53 -5.63
CA GLY A 221 4.56 20.02 -4.60
C GLY A 221 3.46 21.01 -4.21
N ASP A 222 2.58 20.61 -3.30
CA ASP A 222 1.55 21.49 -2.76
C ASP A 222 2.16 22.59 -1.89
N VAL A 223 1.67 23.82 -2.01
CA VAL A 223 2.16 24.97 -1.21
C VAL A 223 1.96 24.74 0.29
N LYS A 224 0.81 24.14 0.66
CA LYS A 224 0.53 23.71 2.03
C LYS A 224 0.70 22.20 2.12
N THR A 225 1.80 21.78 2.72
CA THR A 225 2.09 20.37 2.92
C THR A 225 1.29 19.81 4.10
N GLU A 226 1.00 18.52 4.03
CA GLU A 226 0.38 17.73 5.09
C GLU A 226 1.30 16.56 5.45
N THR A 227 0.97 15.83 6.50
CA THR A 227 1.71 14.66 6.97
C THR A 227 0.92 13.39 6.75
N PHE A 228 1.60 12.25 6.66
CA PHE A 228 0.97 10.93 6.64
C PHE A 228 0.64 10.45 8.04
N SER A 229 1.50 10.73 9.01
CA SER A 229 1.26 10.31 10.39
C SER A 229 0.21 11.19 11.07
N TYR A 230 -0.57 10.57 11.95
CA TYR A 230 -1.47 11.24 12.90
C TYR A 230 -0.74 11.71 14.17
N LEU A 231 0.54 11.37 14.31
CA LEU A 231 1.41 11.93 15.35
C LEU A 231 1.98 13.28 14.91
N ASP A 232 2.62 14.01 15.82
CA ASP A 232 3.17 15.33 15.56
C ASP A 232 4.48 15.26 14.74
N THR A 233 4.38 14.75 13.52
CA THR A 233 5.42 14.86 12.52
C THR A 233 5.41 16.25 11.90
N LYS A 234 6.59 16.77 11.53
CA LYS A 234 6.69 18.14 10.99
C LYS A 234 6.38 18.13 9.48
N PRO A 235 5.45 19.00 9.02
CA PRO A 235 5.24 19.20 7.58
C PRO A 235 6.52 19.71 6.90
N LEU A 236 6.66 19.41 5.60
CA LEU A 236 7.77 19.91 4.79
C LEU A 236 7.75 21.44 4.71
N VAL A 237 8.86 22.07 5.08
CA VAL A 237 9.07 23.53 4.93
C VAL A 237 9.64 23.87 3.55
N LYS A 238 10.50 23.01 3.02
CA LYS A 238 11.14 23.15 1.70
C LYS A 238 10.86 21.91 0.88
N GLN A 239 10.68 22.08 -0.42
CA GLN A 239 10.40 20.98 -1.34
C GLN A 239 11.34 20.99 -2.54
N ARG A 240 11.54 19.81 -3.14
CA ARG A 240 12.25 19.60 -4.39
C ARG A 240 11.25 19.19 -5.47
N SER A 241 11.22 19.93 -6.60
CA SER A 241 10.29 19.64 -7.70
C SER A 241 10.69 18.38 -8.48
N CYS A 242 9.69 17.68 -9.00
CA CYS A 242 9.85 16.74 -10.11
C CYS A 242 9.66 17.49 -11.43
N TYR A 243 10.00 16.85 -12.54
CA TYR A 243 9.79 17.43 -13.88
C TYR A 243 9.06 16.43 -14.78
N LEU A 244 8.34 16.94 -15.76
CA LEU A 244 7.61 16.16 -16.75
C LEU A 244 8.13 16.45 -18.14
N THR A 245 8.44 15.40 -18.88
CA THR A 245 8.71 15.43 -20.31
C THR A 245 7.96 14.29 -21.00
N HIS A 246 8.17 14.09 -22.30
CA HIS A 246 7.45 13.10 -23.08
C HIS A 246 8.37 12.38 -24.06
N THR A 247 8.08 11.11 -24.34
CA THR A 247 8.61 10.44 -25.53
C THR A 247 8.02 11.07 -26.80
N ASN A 248 8.55 10.72 -27.95
CA ASN A 248 8.09 11.15 -29.27
C ASN A 248 8.21 10.00 -30.28
N SER A 249 7.75 10.21 -31.51
CA SER A 249 7.78 9.18 -32.58
C SER A 249 9.17 8.62 -32.81
N LYS A 250 10.21 9.47 -32.81
CA LYS A 250 11.61 9.01 -32.99
C LYS A 250 12.08 8.08 -31.86
N VAL A 251 11.72 8.37 -30.62
CA VAL A 251 11.97 7.47 -29.49
C VAL A 251 11.26 6.14 -29.69
N HIS A 252 10.00 6.18 -30.17
CA HIS A 252 9.21 4.97 -30.40
C HIS A 252 9.80 4.12 -31.52
N ASP A 253 10.28 4.73 -32.61
CA ASP A 253 10.89 4.01 -33.72
C ASP A 253 12.19 3.31 -33.29
N ILE A 254 13.05 4.00 -32.54
CA ILE A 254 14.27 3.41 -31.99
C ILE A 254 13.96 2.21 -31.08
N LEU A 255 12.93 2.34 -30.23
CA LEU A 255 12.53 1.22 -29.35
C LEU A 255 11.98 0.04 -30.14
N ARG A 256 11.25 0.27 -31.26
CA ARG A 256 10.78 -0.80 -32.14
C ARG A 256 11.92 -1.55 -32.83
N GLU A 257 13.02 -0.86 -33.19
CA GLU A 257 14.23 -1.50 -33.74
C GLU A 257 14.82 -2.57 -32.82
N GLY A 258 14.53 -2.50 -31.51
CA GLY A 258 15.04 -3.44 -30.50
C GLY A 258 14.05 -4.52 -30.04
N PHE A 259 12.85 -4.61 -30.60
CA PHE A 259 11.80 -5.53 -30.12
C PHE A 259 12.21 -7.00 -30.23
N ASP A 260 12.89 -7.41 -31.28
CA ASP A 260 13.42 -8.76 -31.48
C ASP A 260 14.50 -9.14 -30.46
N ARG A 261 15.19 -8.15 -29.88
CA ARG A 261 16.21 -8.30 -28.84
C ARG A 261 15.65 -8.13 -27.43
N SER A 262 14.40 -7.68 -27.30
CA SER A 262 13.74 -7.50 -26.01
C SER A 262 13.34 -8.86 -25.40
N PRO A 263 13.69 -9.16 -24.14
CA PRO A 263 13.28 -10.38 -23.48
C PRO A 263 11.77 -10.51 -23.30
N MET A 264 11.03 -9.39 -23.40
CA MET A 264 9.56 -9.35 -23.39
C MET A 264 8.93 -9.90 -24.66
N PHE A 265 9.57 -9.68 -25.83
CA PHE A 265 9.01 -10.04 -27.13
C PHE A 265 9.65 -11.30 -27.74
N ASN A 266 10.87 -11.67 -27.34
CA ASN A 266 11.57 -12.86 -27.85
C ASN A 266 11.27 -14.15 -27.06
N GLY A 267 10.33 -14.11 -26.09
CA GLY A 267 9.89 -15.27 -25.33
C GLY A 267 10.78 -15.70 -24.17
N ARG A 268 11.86 -14.94 -23.85
CA ARG A 268 12.69 -15.24 -22.67
C ARG A 268 11.94 -14.98 -21.38
N ILE A 269 11.19 -13.88 -21.28
CA ILE A 269 10.27 -13.61 -20.17
C ILE A 269 8.93 -14.24 -20.54
N GLN A 270 8.53 -15.25 -19.77
CA GLN A 270 7.25 -15.94 -19.93
C GLN A 270 6.22 -15.51 -18.87
N SER A 271 6.67 -14.84 -17.82
CA SER A 271 5.82 -14.39 -16.73
C SER A 271 5.02 -13.12 -17.06
N ILE A 272 3.88 -12.98 -16.40
CA ILE A 272 2.99 -11.83 -16.60
C ILE A 272 3.52 -10.61 -15.83
N GLY A 273 3.63 -9.49 -16.52
CA GLY A 273 4.01 -8.20 -15.95
C GLY A 273 2.81 -7.40 -15.42
N PRO A 274 3.03 -6.35 -14.62
CA PRO A 274 1.97 -5.54 -14.03
C PRO A 274 1.24 -4.72 -15.09
N ARG A 275 -0.08 -4.86 -15.17
CA ARG A 275 -0.96 -4.17 -16.11
C ARG A 275 -0.88 -2.63 -16.01
N TYR A 276 -0.68 -2.10 -14.80
CA TYR A 276 -0.71 -0.66 -14.52
C TYR A 276 0.67 0.00 -14.37
N CYS A 277 1.75 -0.75 -14.61
CA CYS A 277 3.11 -0.23 -14.75
C CYS A 277 3.79 -0.97 -15.92
N PRO A 278 3.23 -0.88 -17.13
CA PRO A 278 3.81 -1.54 -18.29
C PRO A 278 5.18 -0.93 -18.60
N SER A 279 6.06 -1.73 -19.16
CA SER A 279 7.31 -1.24 -19.71
C SER A 279 7.05 -0.24 -20.86
N ILE A 280 8.05 0.55 -21.23
CA ILE A 280 7.86 1.51 -22.33
C ILE A 280 7.62 0.79 -23.65
N GLU A 281 8.28 -0.36 -23.86
CA GLU A 281 8.05 -1.21 -25.03
C GLU A 281 6.61 -1.74 -25.09
N ASP A 282 6.02 -2.18 -23.97
CA ASP A 282 4.60 -2.56 -23.90
C ASP A 282 3.65 -1.40 -24.23
N LYS A 283 3.99 -0.18 -23.78
CA LYS A 283 3.17 1.00 -24.06
C LYS A 283 3.15 1.33 -25.53
N ILE A 284 4.31 1.25 -26.18
CA ILE A 284 4.47 1.57 -27.60
C ILE A 284 3.78 0.53 -28.48
N ASP A 285 3.78 -0.73 -28.07
CA ASP A 285 3.09 -1.81 -28.77
C ASP A 285 1.57 -1.70 -28.59
N ARG A 286 1.09 -1.73 -27.35
CA ARG A 286 -0.36 -1.72 -27.02
C ARG A 286 -1.08 -0.42 -27.36
N PHE A 287 -0.37 0.70 -27.32
CA PHE A 287 -0.89 2.04 -27.60
C PHE A 287 -0.20 2.69 -28.78
N ALA A 288 0.00 1.93 -29.87
CA ALA A 288 0.73 2.35 -31.07
C ALA A 288 0.19 3.65 -31.72
N THR A 289 -1.08 3.99 -31.46
CA THR A 289 -1.71 5.24 -31.94
C THR A 289 -1.36 6.47 -31.11
N LYS A 290 -0.62 6.32 -29.99
CA LYS A 290 -0.18 7.44 -29.16
C LYS A 290 1.19 7.92 -29.58
N ASP A 291 1.28 9.19 -29.99
CA ASP A 291 2.54 9.80 -30.44
C ASP A 291 3.52 10.09 -29.30
N ARG A 292 3.06 10.08 -28.06
CA ARG A 292 3.88 10.39 -26.89
C ARG A 292 3.39 9.72 -25.61
N HIS A 293 4.32 9.40 -24.72
CA HIS A 293 4.08 8.92 -23.35
C HIS A 293 4.78 9.82 -22.35
N GLN A 294 4.16 10.02 -21.19
CA GLN A 294 4.73 10.82 -20.11
C GLN A 294 5.96 10.14 -19.50
N VAL A 295 6.97 10.95 -19.25
CA VAL A 295 8.20 10.59 -18.54
C VAL A 295 8.39 11.59 -17.41
N PHE A 296 8.33 11.10 -16.16
CA PHE A 296 8.60 11.93 -14.98
C PHE A 296 10.06 11.80 -14.59
N VAL A 297 10.68 12.93 -14.33
CA VAL A 297 12.07 13.09 -13.90
C VAL A 297 12.03 13.33 -12.39
N GLU A 298 12.26 12.28 -11.62
CA GLU A 298 12.05 12.26 -10.18
C GLU A 298 13.39 12.22 -9.43
N PRO A 299 13.74 13.23 -8.61
CA PRO A 299 14.97 13.19 -7.79
C PRO A 299 14.87 12.08 -6.74
N GLU A 300 15.96 11.32 -6.57
CA GLU A 300 16.04 10.24 -5.58
C GLU A 300 16.42 10.70 -4.16
N GLY A 301 16.59 12.01 -3.93
CA GLY A 301 16.88 12.55 -2.60
C GLY A 301 17.21 14.03 -2.61
N TRP A 302 17.54 14.57 -1.43
CA TRP A 302 17.87 15.98 -1.26
C TRP A 302 19.22 16.36 -1.91
N THR A 303 20.24 15.55 -1.68
CA THR A 303 21.63 15.86 -1.99
C THR A 303 22.18 15.05 -3.16
N THR A 304 21.54 13.91 -3.51
CA THR A 304 21.96 13.11 -4.64
C THR A 304 21.61 13.78 -5.98
N VAL A 305 22.46 13.56 -6.97
CA VAL A 305 22.21 13.92 -8.37
C VAL A 305 21.53 12.80 -9.17
N GLU A 306 21.26 11.66 -8.51
CA GLU A 306 20.60 10.52 -9.13
C GLU A 306 19.11 10.85 -9.39
N ILE A 307 18.67 10.59 -10.61
CA ILE A 307 17.30 10.82 -11.08
C ILE A 307 16.69 9.49 -11.51
N TYR A 308 15.48 9.25 -11.05
CA TYR A 308 14.61 8.16 -11.48
C TYR A 308 13.78 8.58 -12.69
N VAL A 309 13.88 7.84 -13.81
CA VAL A 309 13.17 8.17 -15.06
C VAL A 309 11.82 7.44 -15.09
N ASN A 310 10.85 7.92 -14.28
CA ASN A 310 9.56 7.26 -14.11
C ASN A 310 8.74 7.29 -15.40
N GLY A 311 8.16 6.14 -15.75
CA GLY A 311 7.40 5.96 -16.99
C GLY A 311 8.21 5.36 -18.15
N PHE A 312 9.54 5.24 -18.00
CA PHE A 312 10.44 4.61 -18.94
C PHE A 312 11.03 3.28 -18.41
N SER A 313 10.24 2.51 -17.67
CA SER A 313 10.64 1.14 -17.27
C SER A 313 10.86 0.29 -18.52
N THR A 314 11.96 -0.42 -18.60
CA THR A 314 12.33 -1.17 -19.81
C THR A 314 13.28 -2.32 -19.52
N SER A 315 13.23 -3.36 -20.35
CA SER A 315 14.20 -4.45 -20.39
C SER A 315 15.00 -4.51 -21.72
N MET A 316 14.89 -3.47 -22.54
CA MET A 316 15.64 -3.35 -23.80
C MET A 316 17.16 -3.46 -23.59
N PRO A 317 17.93 -3.86 -24.61
CA PRO A 317 19.38 -3.77 -24.59
C PRO A 317 19.89 -2.36 -24.28
N GLU A 318 21.05 -2.25 -23.65
CA GLU A 318 21.61 -0.96 -23.19
C GLU A 318 21.81 0.04 -24.34
N ASP A 319 22.25 -0.43 -25.52
CA ASP A 319 22.45 0.40 -26.71
C ASP A 319 21.12 1.02 -27.21
N ILE A 320 20.03 0.26 -27.16
CA ILE A 320 18.69 0.77 -27.52
C ILE A 320 18.19 1.76 -26.46
N GLN A 321 18.38 1.46 -25.19
CA GLN A 321 18.01 2.39 -24.11
C GLN A 321 18.75 3.72 -24.24
N ASP A 322 20.08 3.68 -24.43
CA ASP A 322 20.93 4.87 -24.59
C ASP A 322 20.46 5.71 -25.80
N LYS A 323 20.33 5.07 -26.97
CA LYS A 323 19.90 5.72 -28.21
C LYS A 323 18.51 6.35 -28.06
N ALA A 324 17.54 5.63 -27.48
CA ALA A 324 16.17 6.10 -27.37
C ALA A 324 16.04 7.28 -26.38
N ILE A 325 16.64 7.19 -25.20
CA ILE A 325 16.51 8.22 -24.16
C ILE A 325 17.12 9.55 -24.61
N ARG A 326 18.21 9.56 -25.39
CA ARG A 326 18.82 10.79 -25.91
C ARG A 326 17.92 11.58 -26.88
N HIS A 327 16.83 10.98 -27.35
CA HIS A 327 15.84 11.66 -28.20
C HIS A 327 14.62 12.17 -27.40
N ILE A 328 14.61 12.00 -26.07
CA ILE A 328 13.61 12.62 -25.19
C ILE A 328 14.03 14.08 -24.93
N PRO A 329 13.13 15.07 -25.06
CA PRO A 329 13.45 16.47 -24.77
C PRO A 329 14.04 16.64 -23.37
N GLY A 330 15.24 17.25 -23.29
CA GLY A 330 16.00 17.46 -22.08
C GLY A 330 16.96 16.34 -21.70
N PHE A 331 17.03 15.24 -22.47
CA PHE A 331 17.93 14.11 -22.22
C PHE A 331 19.04 13.97 -23.27
N GLU A 332 19.22 14.92 -24.13
CA GLU A 332 20.14 14.85 -25.27
C GLU A 332 21.59 14.49 -24.86
N ASN A 333 22.02 15.01 -23.72
CA ASN A 333 23.37 14.80 -23.17
C ASN A 333 23.41 13.87 -21.95
N VAL A 334 22.35 13.04 -21.78
CA VAL A 334 22.18 12.21 -20.59
C VAL A 334 23.38 11.30 -20.30
N LYS A 335 23.73 11.20 -19.03
CA LYS A 335 24.71 10.24 -18.48
C LYS A 335 23.96 9.24 -17.59
N PHE A 336 24.20 7.96 -17.84
CA PHE A 336 23.55 6.89 -17.07
C PHE A 336 24.36 6.54 -15.82
N PHE A 337 23.67 6.30 -14.71
CA PHE A 337 24.21 5.58 -13.56
C PHE A 337 23.96 4.08 -13.72
N ARG A 338 22.79 3.69 -14.21
CA ARG A 338 22.44 2.30 -14.58
C ARG A 338 21.27 2.28 -15.55
N TYR A 339 21.25 1.27 -16.39
CA TYR A 339 20.16 1.02 -17.32
C TYR A 339 18.94 0.41 -16.60
N GLY A 340 17.78 0.51 -17.26
CA GLY A 340 16.57 -0.18 -16.84
C GLY A 340 16.70 -1.69 -17.06
N TYR A 341 15.97 -2.46 -16.26
CA TYR A 341 15.94 -3.91 -16.35
C TYR A 341 14.59 -4.47 -15.94
N ALA A 342 14.27 -5.67 -16.42
CA ALA A 342 13.19 -6.46 -15.88
C ALA A 342 13.73 -7.49 -14.89
N ILE A 343 12.89 -7.91 -13.96
CA ILE A 343 13.17 -8.99 -13.03
C ILE A 343 11.99 -9.95 -12.98
N GLU A 344 12.27 -11.25 -13.11
CA GLU A 344 11.35 -12.33 -12.83
C GLU A 344 11.66 -12.94 -11.47
N TYR A 345 10.63 -13.33 -10.73
CA TYR A 345 10.76 -13.89 -9.40
C TYR A 345 9.59 -14.82 -9.10
N ASP A 346 9.78 -15.74 -8.14
CA ASP A 346 8.73 -16.64 -7.72
C ASP A 346 7.74 -15.94 -6.80
N TYR A 347 6.46 -16.29 -6.97
CA TYR A 347 5.39 -15.92 -6.08
C TYR A 347 4.51 -17.14 -5.77
N PHE A 348 3.69 -17.02 -4.75
CA PHE A 348 2.73 -18.05 -4.35
C PHE A 348 1.32 -17.49 -4.45
N PRO A 349 0.40 -18.16 -5.18
CA PRO A 349 -0.98 -17.72 -5.27
C PRO A 349 -1.58 -17.50 -3.87
N PRO A 350 -2.05 -16.28 -3.54
CA PRO A 350 -2.47 -15.92 -2.18
C PRO A 350 -3.77 -16.58 -1.74
N THR A 351 -4.46 -17.28 -2.64
CA THR A 351 -5.59 -18.16 -2.29
C THR A 351 -5.20 -19.32 -1.36
N GLN A 352 -3.90 -19.60 -1.21
CA GLN A 352 -3.34 -20.55 -0.27
C GLN A 352 -3.20 -20.01 1.16
N LEU A 353 -3.60 -18.74 1.38
CA LEU A 353 -3.54 -18.07 2.68
C LEU A 353 -4.92 -17.97 3.34
N LYS A 354 -4.90 -17.92 4.67
CA LYS A 354 -6.03 -17.47 5.50
C LYS A 354 -6.08 -15.93 5.52
N HIS A 355 -7.16 -15.34 6.03
CA HIS A 355 -7.28 -13.87 6.19
C HIS A 355 -6.22 -13.27 7.14
N SER A 356 -5.67 -14.07 8.03
CA SER A 356 -4.54 -13.71 8.90
C SER A 356 -3.21 -13.63 8.16
N LEU A 357 -3.16 -13.97 6.87
CA LEU A 357 -1.97 -14.20 6.05
C LEU A 357 -1.14 -15.43 6.48
N GLU A 358 -1.64 -16.23 7.42
CA GLU A 358 -1.09 -17.56 7.71
C GLU A 358 -1.39 -18.50 6.54
N THR A 359 -0.46 -19.38 6.20
CA THR A 359 -0.66 -20.37 5.14
C THR A 359 -1.68 -21.45 5.57
N LYS A 360 -2.39 -22.02 4.59
CA LYS A 360 -3.35 -23.11 4.84
C LYS A 360 -2.66 -24.47 5.02
N LEU A 361 -1.52 -24.67 4.36
CA LEU A 361 -0.82 -25.94 4.31
C LEU A 361 0.17 -26.17 5.48
N VAL A 362 0.78 -25.09 5.95
CA VAL A 362 1.78 -25.13 7.02
C VAL A 362 1.37 -24.18 8.13
N GLU A 363 1.15 -24.71 9.33
CA GLU A 363 0.81 -23.92 10.51
C GLU A 363 1.97 -22.99 10.90
N ASN A 364 1.64 -21.80 11.41
CA ASN A 364 2.59 -20.80 11.93
C ASN A 364 3.51 -20.16 10.87
N LEU A 365 3.28 -20.45 9.58
CA LEU A 365 3.98 -19.85 8.46
C LEU A 365 3.11 -18.77 7.81
N PHE A 366 3.65 -17.56 7.65
CA PHE A 366 2.94 -16.39 7.10
C PHE A 366 3.66 -15.87 5.87
N PHE A 367 2.89 -15.36 4.89
CA PHE A 367 3.44 -14.68 3.71
C PHE A 367 2.96 -13.23 3.65
N ALA A 368 3.86 -12.30 3.33
CA ALA A 368 3.50 -10.90 3.17
C ALA A 368 4.31 -10.19 2.07
N GLY A 369 3.65 -9.32 1.32
CA GLY A 369 4.26 -8.53 0.27
C GLY A 369 4.26 -9.20 -1.10
N GLN A 370 5.35 -9.02 -1.86
CA GLN A 370 5.42 -9.46 -3.25
C GLN A 370 5.33 -10.98 -3.45
N ILE A 371 5.68 -11.78 -2.45
CA ILE A 371 5.50 -13.23 -2.46
C ILE A 371 4.02 -13.62 -2.72
N ASN A 372 3.07 -12.74 -2.38
CA ASN A 372 1.63 -12.90 -2.61
C ASN A 372 1.16 -12.31 -3.95
N GLY A 373 2.09 -11.98 -4.86
CA GLY A 373 1.76 -11.42 -6.17
C GLY A 373 1.32 -9.96 -6.15
N THR A 374 1.66 -9.17 -5.13
CA THR A 374 1.41 -7.73 -5.09
C THR A 374 2.61 -6.94 -5.62
N THR A 375 2.35 -5.73 -6.16
CA THR A 375 3.41 -4.79 -6.55
C THR A 375 3.11 -3.42 -5.95
N GLY A 376 3.90 -3.01 -4.98
CA GLY A 376 3.83 -1.70 -4.33
C GLY A 376 4.33 -1.77 -2.89
N TYR A 377 4.99 -0.70 -2.46
CA TYR A 377 5.55 -0.59 -1.11
C TYR A 377 4.46 -0.59 -0.05
N GLU A 378 3.36 0.11 -0.34
CA GLU A 378 2.23 0.29 0.57
C GLU A 378 1.45 -1.02 0.78
N GLU A 379 1.21 -1.75 -0.31
CA GLU A 379 0.59 -3.07 -0.25
C GLU A 379 1.46 -4.08 0.52
N ALA A 380 2.78 -3.99 0.33
CA ALA A 380 3.74 -4.83 1.04
C ALA A 380 3.79 -4.48 2.54
N ALA A 381 3.87 -3.19 2.88
CA ALA A 381 3.87 -2.70 4.26
C ALA A 381 2.58 -3.10 5.01
N ALA A 382 1.41 -2.94 4.37
CA ALA A 382 0.13 -3.34 4.95
C ALA A 382 0.04 -4.84 5.26
N GLN A 383 0.48 -5.67 4.31
CA GLN A 383 0.53 -7.12 4.53
C GLN A 383 1.54 -7.48 5.61
N GLY A 384 2.72 -6.82 5.62
CA GLY A 384 3.72 -6.99 6.66
C GLY A 384 3.19 -6.71 8.06
N LEU A 385 2.56 -5.54 8.23
CA LEU A 385 1.93 -5.15 9.50
C LEU A 385 0.94 -6.22 9.98
N MET A 386 0.02 -6.65 9.09
CA MET A 386 -1.01 -7.64 9.44
C MET A 386 -0.43 -9.03 9.74
N ALA A 387 0.58 -9.45 8.99
CA ALA A 387 1.28 -10.72 9.24
C ALA A 387 2.04 -10.67 10.58
N GLY A 388 2.71 -9.55 10.88
CA GLY A 388 3.41 -9.33 12.14
C GLY A 388 2.47 -9.38 13.34
N VAL A 389 1.35 -8.67 13.27
CA VAL A 389 0.29 -8.71 14.31
C VAL A 389 -0.21 -10.13 14.52
N ASN A 390 -0.55 -10.84 13.44
CA ASN A 390 -1.14 -12.18 13.54
C ASN A 390 -0.13 -13.25 13.95
N ALA A 391 1.15 -13.11 13.58
CA ALA A 391 2.21 -13.98 14.08
C ALA A 391 2.41 -13.79 15.61
N ALA A 392 2.42 -12.54 16.10
CA ALA A 392 2.49 -12.26 17.53
C ALA A 392 1.25 -12.80 18.28
N HIS A 393 0.04 -12.57 17.76
CA HIS A 393 -1.18 -13.15 18.34
C HIS A 393 -1.11 -14.68 18.43
N LYS A 394 -0.63 -15.34 17.37
CA LYS A 394 -0.49 -16.80 17.33
C LYS A 394 0.43 -17.30 18.45
N THR A 395 1.57 -16.64 18.68
CA THR A 395 2.49 -17.02 19.76
C THR A 395 1.94 -16.76 21.16
N GLN A 396 1.00 -15.82 21.28
CA GLN A 396 0.33 -15.45 22.52
C GLN A 396 -0.98 -16.23 22.76
N GLY A 397 -1.38 -17.12 21.83
CA GLY A 397 -2.64 -17.86 21.93
C GLY A 397 -3.89 -16.99 21.78
N LYS A 398 -3.77 -15.84 21.09
CA LYS A 398 -4.87 -14.92 20.82
C LYS A 398 -5.52 -15.21 19.45
N GLU A 399 -6.79 -14.80 19.30
CA GLU A 399 -7.50 -14.87 18.04
C GLU A 399 -6.84 -13.99 16.96
N PRO A 400 -6.92 -14.39 15.67
CA PRO A 400 -6.41 -13.59 14.57
C PRO A 400 -7.08 -12.22 14.47
N PHE A 401 -6.27 -11.18 14.25
CA PHE A 401 -6.75 -9.84 13.96
C PHE A 401 -7.03 -9.72 12.45
N ILE A 402 -8.28 -9.49 12.08
CA ILE A 402 -8.76 -9.44 10.70
C ILE A 402 -9.56 -8.16 10.50
N LEU A 403 -9.18 -7.37 9.50
CA LEU A 403 -9.90 -6.18 9.07
C LEU A 403 -10.88 -6.52 7.94
N LYS A 404 -12.13 -6.06 8.07
CA LYS A 404 -13.16 -6.24 7.04
C LYS A 404 -12.98 -5.23 5.90
N ARG A 405 -13.56 -5.55 4.74
CA ARG A 405 -13.61 -4.65 3.57
C ARG A 405 -14.31 -3.31 3.87
N SER A 406 -15.26 -3.29 4.79
CA SER A 406 -15.96 -2.08 5.25
C SER A 406 -15.20 -1.26 6.29
N GLU A 407 -14.10 -1.80 6.84
CA GLU A 407 -13.32 -1.17 7.90
C GLU A 407 -12.03 -0.54 7.39
N ALA A 408 -11.39 -1.14 6.36
CA ALA A 408 -10.09 -0.67 5.89
C ALA A 408 -9.81 -1.05 4.42
N TYR A 409 -9.02 -0.22 3.71
CA TYR A 409 -8.38 -0.60 2.44
C TYR A 409 -7.46 -1.81 2.63
N ILE A 410 -6.81 -1.95 3.79
CA ILE A 410 -6.03 -3.14 4.16
C ILE A 410 -6.93 -4.38 4.14
N GLY A 411 -8.15 -4.29 4.66
CA GLY A 411 -9.12 -5.37 4.60
C GLY A 411 -9.56 -5.69 3.17
N VAL A 412 -9.77 -4.67 2.32
CA VAL A 412 -10.05 -4.87 0.88
C VAL A 412 -8.88 -5.57 0.19
N LEU A 413 -7.65 -5.14 0.45
CA LEU A 413 -6.42 -5.71 -0.12
C LEU A 413 -6.32 -7.21 0.20
N ILE A 414 -6.39 -7.56 1.47
CA ILE A 414 -6.20 -8.96 1.90
C ILE A 414 -7.35 -9.84 1.39
N ASP A 415 -8.58 -9.39 1.49
CA ASP A 415 -9.73 -10.14 1.00
C ASP A 415 -9.66 -10.36 -0.53
N ASP A 416 -9.30 -9.34 -1.32
CA ASP A 416 -9.11 -9.52 -2.77
C ASP A 416 -8.03 -10.56 -3.08
N LEU A 417 -6.90 -10.54 -2.37
CA LEU A 417 -5.80 -11.48 -2.58
C LEU A 417 -6.24 -12.92 -2.35
N ILE A 418 -6.86 -13.21 -1.21
CA ILE A 418 -7.16 -14.58 -0.82
C ILE A 418 -8.43 -15.15 -1.47
N THR A 419 -9.36 -14.29 -1.94
CA THR A 419 -10.62 -14.74 -2.56
C THR A 419 -10.56 -14.72 -4.08
N LYS A 420 -9.93 -13.72 -4.69
CA LYS A 420 -9.83 -13.57 -6.15
C LYS A 420 -8.52 -14.13 -6.72
N GLY A 421 -7.48 -14.25 -5.87
CA GLY A 421 -6.15 -14.62 -6.33
C GLY A 421 -5.46 -13.49 -7.11
N THR A 422 -4.33 -13.83 -7.72
CA THR A 422 -3.49 -12.90 -8.50
C THR A 422 -3.01 -13.58 -9.77
N ASP A 423 -3.78 -13.44 -10.85
CA ASP A 423 -3.35 -13.90 -12.20
C ASP A 423 -2.34 -12.92 -12.82
N GLU A 424 -2.38 -11.67 -12.41
CA GLU A 424 -1.42 -10.61 -12.75
C GLU A 424 -1.00 -9.86 -11.46
N PRO A 425 0.16 -9.18 -11.43
CA PRO A 425 0.58 -8.45 -10.23
C PRO A 425 -0.49 -7.48 -9.72
N TYR A 426 -0.96 -7.75 -8.49
CA TYR A 426 -2.05 -6.98 -7.87
C TYR A 426 -1.59 -5.57 -7.50
N ARG A 427 -2.47 -4.60 -7.73
CA ARG A 427 -2.31 -3.22 -7.31
C ARG A 427 -3.61 -2.66 -6.75
N MET A 428 -3.52 -1.93 -5.66
CA MET A 428 -4.69 -1.28 -5.05
C MET A 428 -5.10 -0.02 -5.82
N PHE A 429 -6.41 0.14 -6.00
CA PHE A 429 -7.08 1.32 -6.55
C PHE A 429 -8.33 1.64 -5.74
N THR A 430 -8.77 2.91 -5.78
CA THR A 430 -10.00 3.33 -5.11
C THR A 430 -11.26 2.63 -5.64
N SER A 431 -11.22 2.16 -6.90
CA SER A 431 -12.33 1.39 -7.50
C SER A 431 -12.52 -0.01 -6.92
N ARG A 432 -11.52 -0.54 -6.19
CA ARG A 432 -11.64 -1.86 -5.54
C ARG A 432 -12.41 -1.80 -4.23
N ALA A 433 -12.49 -0.62 -3.61
CA ALA A 433 -13.22 -0.41 -2.36
C ALA A 433 -14.67 0.00 -2.66
N GLU A 434 -15.61 -0.82 -2.21
CA GLU A 434 -17.06 -0.58 -2.34
C GLU A 434 -17.51 0.59 -1.45
N TYR A 435 -16.87 0.74 -0.27
CA TYR A 435 -17.24 1.69 0.78
C TYR A 435 -16.23 2.85 0.90
N ARG A 436 -15.75 3.37 -0.23
CA ARG A 436 -14.67 4.39 -0.24
C ARG A 436 -15.02 5.69 0.48
N THR A 437 -16.31 6.04 0.63
CA THR A 437 -16.76 7.21 1.40
C THR A 437 -16.57 6.98 2.91
N LEU A 438 -16.63 5.73 3.36
CA LEU A 438 -16.32 5.35 4.74
C LEU A 438 -14.80 5.25 4.97
N LEU A 439 -14.05 4.79 3.95
CA LEU A 439 -12.62 4.45 4.04
C LEU A 439 -11.69 5.60 3.62
N ARG A 440 -12.00 6.84 4.05
CA ARG A 440 -11.22 8.02 3.66
C ARG A 440 -9.87 8.06 4.39
N GLN A 441 -8.90 8.74 3.77
CA GLN A 441 -7.57 8.94 4.36
C GLN A 441 -7.61 9.85 5.61
N ASP A 442 -8.58 10.76 5.69
CA ASP A 442 -8.73 11.74 6.77
C ASP A 442 -9.30 11.15 8.07
N ASN A 443 -9.95 9.98 7.99
CA ASN A 443 -10.62 9.34 9.13
C ASN A 443 -10.05 7.96 9.49
N ALA A 444 -8.90 7.56 8.95
CA ALA A 444 -8.34 6.24 9.25
C ALA A 444 -8.01 6.09 10.75
N ASP A 445 -7.56 7.15 11.39
CA ASP A 445 -7.34 7.20 12.84
C ASP A 445 -8.64 6.96 13.63
N LEU A 446 -9.74 7.62 13.24
CA LEU A 446 -11.04 7.46 13.89
C LEU A 446 -11.60 6.04 13.79
N ARG A 447 -11.25 5.30 12.71
CA ARG A 447 -11.69 3.93 12.46
C ARG A 447 -10.79 2.89 13.13
N LEU A 448 -9.47 3.05 13.01
CA LEU A 448 -8.50 1.97 13.23
C LEU A 448 -7.64 2.15 14.48
N THR A 449 -7.37 3.37 14.96
CA THR A 449 -6.54 3.55 16.16
C THR A 449 -7.14 2.90 17.42
N PRO A 450 -8.47 2.93 17.66
CA PRO A 450 -9.04 2.19 18.77
C PRO A 450 -8.79 0.67 18.68
N LEU A 451 -8.90 0.10 17.47
CA LEU A 451 -8.61 -1.32 17.22
C LEU A 451 -7.12 -1.62 17.41
N GLY A 452 -6.24 -0.74 16.88
CA GLY A 452 -4.80 -0.85 17.07
C GLY A 452 -4.38 -0.81 18.55
N TYR A 453 -5.04 0.02 19.36
CA TYR A 453 -4.81 0.09 20.80
C TYR A 453 -5.33 -1.17 21.52
N GLU A 454 -6.50 -1.66 21.16
CA GLU A 454 -7.10 -2.87 21.76
C GLU A 454 -6.20 -4.10 21.57
N ILE A 455 -5.58 -4.25 20.40
CA ILE A 455 -4.63 -5.34 20.16
C ILE A 455 -3.24 -5.12 20.77
N GLY A 456 -2.95 -3.90 21.27
CA GLY A 456 -1.68 -3.54 21.91
C GLY A 456 -0.59 -3.04 20.95
N LEU A 457 -0.94 -2.62 19.72
CA LEU A 457 0.01 -2.09 18.73
C LEU A 457 0.06 -0.56 18.74
N ALA A 458 -1.09 0.11 18.73
CA ALA A 458 -1.14 1.57 18.81
C ALA A 458 -0.90 2.07 20.23
N SER A 459 -0.14 3.16 20.38
CA SER A 459 0.16 3.77 21.67
C SER A 459 -1.05 4.50 22.29
N GLU A 460 -1.02 4.68 23.60
CA GLU A 460 -2.00 5.50 24.33
C GLU A 460 -2.03 6.94 23.83
N GLU A 461 -0.88 7.51 23.45
CA GLU A 461 -0.81 8.83 22.83
C GLU A 461 -1.69 8.94 21.58
N ARG A 462 -1.64 7.93 20.70
CA ARG A 462 -2.48 7.86 19.48
C ARG A 462 -3.97 7.81 19.85
N LEU A 463 -4.34 6.97 20.81
CA LEU A 463 -5.73 6.85 21.25
C LEU A 463 -6.25 8.15 21.86
N ASN A 464 -5.44 8.82 22.71
CA ASN A 464 -5.81 10.09 23.33
C ASN A 464 -6.03 11.20 22.28
N LYS A 465 -5.18 11.29 21.23
CA LYS A 465 -5.37 12.22 20.12
C LYS A 465 -6.68 11.95 19.36
N VAL A 466 -6.99 10.70 19.08
CA VAL A 466 -8.24 10.30 18.44
C VAL A 466 -9.46 10.67 19.28
N ASN A 467 -9.44 10.40 20.58
CA ASN A 467 -10.52 10.73 21.49
C ASN A 467 -10.75 12.25 21.57
N LEU A 468 -9.66 13.03 21.66
CA LEU A 468 -9.73 14.49 21.63
C LEU A 468 -10.33 15.01 20.32
N LYS A 469 -9.88 14.47 19.18
CA LYS A 469 -10.42 14.80 17.85
C LYS A 469 -11.92 14.53 17.77
N ARG A 470 -12.40 13.38 18.28
CA ARG A 470 -13.83 13.03 18.33
C ARG A 470 -14.63 14.03 19.15
N ILE A 471 -14.15 14.34 20.37
CA ILE A 471 -14.82 15.27 21.29
C ILE A 471 -14.91 16.67 20.67
N LYS A 472 -13.79 17.22 20.17
CA LYS A 472 -13.76 18.56 19.58
C LYS A 472 -14.60 18.65 18.30
N THR A 473 -14.59 17.60 17.46
CA THR A 473 -15.46 17.52 16.26
C THR A 473 -16.93 17.56 16.64
N ALA A 474 -17.36 16.76 17.62
CA ALA A 474 -18.76 16.75 18.10
C ALA A 474 -19.17 18.09 18.71
N LYS A 475 -18.31 18.71 19.51
CA LYS A 475 -18.54 20.04 20.09
C LYS A 475 -18.74 21.10 19.00
N LEU A 476 -17.91 21.12 17.96
CA LEU A 476 -18.02 22.09 16.88
C LEU A 476 -19.30 21.88 16.06
N ILE A 477 -19.67 20.65 15.75
CA ILE A 477 -20.94 20.34 15.06
C ILE A 477 -22.12 20.88 15.88
N LYS A 478 -22.18 20.56 17.17
CA LYS A 478 -23.22 21.03 18.09
C LYS A 478 -23.28 22.56 18.16
N PHE A 479 -22.12 23.22 18.27
CA PHE A 479 -22.03 24.68 18.26
C PHE A 479 -22.63 25.27 16.97
N LEU A 480 -22.34 24.71 15.79
CA LEU A 480 -22.90 25.17 14.52
C LEU A 480 -24.43 24.97 14.43
N GLU A 481 -24.95 23.90 15.01
CA GLU A 481 -26.40 23.60 15.07
C GLU A 481 -27.15 24.54 16.02
N GLU A 482 -26.52 24.89 17.15
CA GLU A 482 -27.15 25.77 18.17
C GLU A 482 -26.99 27.25 17.81
N THR A 483 -25.95 27.67 17.11
CA THR A 483 -25.66 29.07 16.77
C THR A 483 -26.50 29.51 15.59
N SER A 484 -27.21 30.65 15.79
CA SER A 484 -27.93 31.34 14.73
C SER A 484 -27.19 32.60 14.28
N VAL A 485 -27.18 32.87 12.98
CA VAL A 485 -26.56 34.05 12.37
C VAL A 485 -27.60 34.93 11.70
N THR A 486 -27.44 36.23 11.83
CA THR A 486 -28.34 37.22 11.20
C THR A 486 -27.89 37.50 9.77
N LYS A 487 -28.78 38.16 8.99
CA LYS A 487 -28.46 38.58 7.62
C LYS A 487 -27.29 39.57 7.58
N GLU A 488 -27.17 40.43 8.59
CA GLU A 488 -26.11 41.43 8.70
C GLU A 488 -24.75 40.80 8.89
N GLN A 489 -24.68 39.68 9.62
CA GLN A 489 -23.45 38.93 9.88
C GLN A 489 -22.99 38.11 8.67
N ILE A 490 -23.94 37.46 7.97
CA ILE A 490 -23.57 36.42 6.99
C ILE A 490 -23.62 36.91 5.53
N ASN A 491 -24.52 37.88 5.18
CA ASN A 491 -24.67 38.33 3.80
C ASN A 491 -23.39 38.96 3.22
N PRO A 492 -22.54 39.68 3.98
CA PRO A 492 -21.25 40.15 3.45
C PRO A 492 -20.34 39.00 2.99
N ILE A 493 -20.36 37.85 3.70
CA ILE A 493 -19.57 36.66 3.34
C ILE A 493 -20.18 36.02 2.08
N LEU A 494 -21.51 35.86 2.03
CA LEU A 494 -22.21 35.30 0.87
C LEU A 494 -22.01 36.12 -0.39
N ALA A 495 -22.11 37.48 -0.27
CA ALA A 495 -21.90 38.38 -1.38
C ALA A 495 -20.46 38.30 -1.96
N ARG A 496 -19.43 38.18 -1.10
CA ARG A 496 -18.04 37.99 -1.55
C ARG A 496 -17.86 36.72 -2.38
N LYS A 497 -18.75 35.74 -2.22
CA LYS A 497 -18.71 34.44 -2.93
C LYS A 497 -19.76 34.34 -4.05
N ASP A 498 -20.43 35.43 -4.36
CA ASP A 498 -21.54 35.48 -5.35
C ASP A 498 -22.63 34.43 -5.07
N LEU A 499 -23.02 34.30 -3.79
CA LEU A 499 -24.03 33.36 -3.32
C LEU A 499 -25.32 34.04 -2.93
N SER A 500 -26.46 33.32 -3.03
CA SER A 500 -27.77 33.80 -2.63
C SER A 500 -27.78 34.25 -1.17
N LEU A 501 -28.20 35.51 -0.96
CA LEU A 501 -28.30 36.13 0.36
C LEU A 501 -29.45 35.54 1.19
N ILE A 502 -29.35 35.62 2.50
CA ILE A 502 -30.44 35.24 3.40
C ILE A 502 -31.29 36.46 3.76
N HIS A 503 -32.59 36.26 4.03
CA HIS A 503 -33.53 37.29 4.38
C HIS A 503 -33.93 37.31 5.87
N GLN A 504 -33.67 36.18 6.55
CA GLN A 504 -33.97 36.00 7.98
C GLN A 504 -32.81 35.26 8.68
N SER A 505 -32.81 35.30 10.01
CA SER A 505 -31.84 34.55 10.82
C SER A 505 -31.94 33.06 10.53
N VAL A 506 -30.79 32.40 10.41
CA VAL A 506 -30.70 30.95 10.14
C VAL A 506 -29.62 30.32 11.00
N LYS A 507 -29.70 29.00 11.19
CA LYS A 507 -28.63 28.22 11.85
C LYS A 507 -27.35 28.20 11.02
N LEU A 508 -26.23 28.45 11.68
CA LEU A 508 -24.90 28.47 11.02
C LEU A 508 -24.58 27.15 10.31
N TYR A 509 -25.02 26.04 10.89
CA TYR A 509 -24.96 24.72 10.28
C TYR A 509 -25.52 24.70 8.84
N LYS A 510 -26.69 25.26 8.61
CA LYS A 510 -27.34 25.30 7.28
C LYS A 510 -26.56 26.12 6.25
N ILE A 511 -25.90 27.19 6.69
CA ILE A 511 -25.07 28.01 5.80
C ILE A 511 -23.72 27.29 5.52
N ALA A 512 -23.08 26.78 6.54
CA ALA A 512 -21.80 26.07 6.42
C ALA A 512 -21.91 24.78 5.58
N ALA A 513 -23.09 24.17 5.49
CA ALA A 513 -23.33 22.99 4.63
C ALA A 513 -23.40 23.33 3.12
N ARG A 514 -23.42 24.62 2.71
CA ARG A 514 -23.40 24.97 1.29
C ARG A 514 -22.07 24.56 0.64
N PRO A 515 -22.09 23.88 -0.54
CA PRO A 515 -20.87 23.33 -1.15
C PRO A 515 -19.77 24.36 -1.44
N GLN A 516 -20.14 25.61 -1.75
CA GLN A 516 -19.20 26.68 -2.12
C GLN A 516 -18.53 27.35 -0.91
N LEU A 517 -18.98 27.05 0.31
CA LEU A 517 -18.46 27.64 1.54
C LEU A 517 -17.57 26.65 2.28
N SER A 518 -16.58 27.18 2.98
CA SER A 518 -15.76 26.46 3.94
C SER A 518 -15.89 27.09 5.33
N LEU A 519 -15.58 26.33 6.38
CA LEU A 519 -15.58 26.90 7.74
C LEU A 519 -14.55 28.03 7.89
N SER A 520 -13.51 28.05 7.06
CA SER A 520 -12.54 29.14 7.02
C SER A 520 -13.14 30.47 6.51
N ASP A 521 -14.22 30.45 5.73
CA ASP A 521 -14.90 31.66 5.25
C ASP A 521 -15.61 32.41 6.39
N PHE A 522 -15.86 31.70 7.50
CA PHE A 522 -16.56 32.24 8.67
C PHE A 522 -15.66 32.65 9.82
N LYS A 523 -14.33 32.65 9.64
CA LYS A 523 -13.36 32.97 10.71
C LYS A 523 -13.54 34.38 11.31
N GLU A 524 -14.14 35.31 10.56
CA GLU A 524 -14.42 36.65 10.99
C GLU A 524 -15.69 36.76 11.85
N LEU A 525 -16.51 35.72 11.94
CA LEU A 525 -17.69 35.71 12.81
C LEU A 525 -17.26 35.54 14.26
N GLU A 526 -17.49 36.60 15.07
CA GLU A 526 -17.05 36.67 16.48
C GLU A 526 -17.38 35.41 17.31
N PRO A 527 -18.61 34.85 17.26
CA PRO A 527 -18.93 33.66 18.05
C PRO A 527 -18.10 32.44 17.63
N LEU A 528 -17.82 32.29 16.33
CA LEU A 528 -17.04 31.14 15.82
C LEU A 528 -15.56 31.31 16.09
N GLN A 529 -15.03 32.53 15.97
CA GLN A 529 -13.64 32.85 16.29
C GLN A 529 -13.34 32.57 17.77
N ALA A 530 -14.21 33.04 18.67
CA ALA A 530 -14.07 32.77 20.09
C ALA A 530 -14.11 31.26 20.40
N PHE A 531 -15.01 30.52 19.75
CA PHE A 531 -15.09 29.07 19.89
C PHE A 531 -13.83 28.37 19.41
N PHE A 532 -13.26 28.76 18.25
CA PHE A 532 -12.04 28.16 17.71
C PHE A 532 -10.85 28.34 18.65
N VAL A 533 -10.72 29.52 19.26
CA VAL A 533 -9.66 29.81 20.21
C VAL A 533 -9.86 29.02 21.50
N LEU A 534 -11.06 29.05 22.08
CA LEU A 534 -11.39 28.39 23.34
C LEU A 534 -11.18 26.87 23.28
N GLU A 535 -11.62 26.23 22.19
CA GLU A 535 -11.55 24.78 22.02
C GLU A 535 -10.29 24.33 21.27
N GLU A 536 -9.38 25.25 20.93
CA GLU A 536 -8.15 24.97 20.15
C GLU A 536 -8.45 24.13 18.91
N ILE A 537 -9.36 24.62 18.07
CA ILE A 537 -9.80 23.92 16.85
C ILE A 537 -8.71 23.98 15.78
N ASP A 538 -8.16 22.85 15.46
CA ASP A 538 -7.13 22.71 14.43
C ASP A 538 -7.73 22.41 13.03
N LYS A 539 -6.85 22.35 12.02
CA LYS A 539 -7.22 22.07 10.63
C LYS A 539 -7.90 20.70 10.47
N THR A 540 -7.47 19.69 11.22
CA THR A 540 -7.98 18.32 11.08
C THR A 540 -9.40 18.20 11.59
N ILE A 541 -9.74 18.93 12.66
CA ILE A 541 -11.10 19.03 13.20
C ILE A 541 -12.00 19.78 12.22
N LEU A 542 -11.54 20.92 11.68
CA LEU A 542 -12.29 21.67 10.66
C LEU A 542 -12.64 20.82 9.45
N GLU A 543 -11.66 20.05 8.95
CA GLU A 543 -11.85 19.13 7.82
C GLU A 543 -12.90 18.06 8.12
N GLN A 544 -12.86 17.42 9.31
CA GLN A 544 -13.86 16.43 9.72
C GLN A 544 -15.26 17.03 9.78
N VAL A 545 -15.40 18.23 10.34
CA VAL A 545 -16.69 18.92 10.42
C VAL A 545 -17.19 19.30 9.03
N GLU A 546 -16.35 19.86 8.15
CA GLU A 546 -16.74 20.19 6.77
C GLU A 546 -17.20 18.95 5.98
N ILE A 547 -16.50 17.82 6.14
CA ILE A 547 -16.90 16.56 5.52
C ILE A 547 -18.24 16.10 6.08
N HIS A 548 -18.44 16.17 7.39
CA HIS A 548 -19.73 15.84 8.01
C HIS A 548 -20.85 16.71 7.45
N LEU A 549 -20.68 18.04 7.45
CA LEU A 549 -21.68 18.99 6.96
C LEU A 549 -22.13 18.72 5.52
N LYS A 550 -21.19 18.34 4.64
CA LYS A 550 -21.43 18.23 3.20
C LYS A 550 -21.75 16.80 2.74
N TYR A 551 -21.32 15.78 3.47
CA TYR A 551 -21.37 14.39 3.00
C TYR A 551 -22.09 13.43 3.95
N SER A 552 -22.64 13.89 5.11
CA SER A 552 -23.29 13.00 6.10
C SER A 552 -24.34 12.08 5.47
N GLY A 553 -25.23 12.60 4.63
CA GLY A 553 -26.27 11.80 3.99
C GLY A 553 -25.72 10.69 3.07
N TYR A 554 -24.61 10.92 2.38
CA TYR A 554 -23.93 9.90 1.59
C TYR A 554 -23.23 8.87 2.49
N ILE A 555 -22.58 9.32 3.56
CA ILE A 555 -21.89 8.48 4.54
C ILE A 555 -22.91 7.54 5.21
N ASP A 556 -24.05 8.05 5.65
CA ASP A 556 -25.10 7.27 6.32
C ASP A 556 -25.71 6.22 5.39
N LYS A 557 -25.96 6.60 4.13
CA LYS A 557 -26.45 5.65 3.11
C LYS A 557 -25.43 4.53 2.85
N GLU A 558 -24.14 4.87 2.73
CA GLU A 558 -23.09 3.87 2.48
C GLU A 558 -22.89 2.97 3.70
N ARG A 559 -22.99 3.52 4.93
CA ARG A 559 -22.96 2.74 6.18
C ARG A 559 -24.13 1.74 6.24
N ALA A 560 -25.35 2.19 5.96
CA ALA A 560 -26.51 1.31 5.92
C ALA A 560 -26.37 0.17 4.88
N ASN A 561 -25.71 0.44 3.74
CA ASN A 561 -25.41 -0.58 2.74
C ASN A 561 -24.33 -1.55 3.24
N ALA A 562 -23.29 -1.05 3.89
CA ALA A 562 -22.24 -1.88 4.49
C ALA A 562 -22.83 -2.82 5.55
N ASP A 563 -23.71 -2.31 6.42
CA ASP A 563 -24.37 -3.11 7.46
C ASP A 563 -25.25 -4.23 6.89
N LYS A 564 -25.91 -3.98 5.75
CA LYS A 564 -26.70 -5.02 5.06
C LYS A 564 -25.81 -6.14 4.52
N LEU A 565 -24.66 -5.80 3.92
CA LEU A 565 -23.74 -6.80 3.37
C LEU A 565 -22.95 -7.52 4.49
N ASN A 566 -22.66 -6.84 5.60
CA ASN A 566 -22.06 -7.46 6.77
C ASN A 566 -22.91 -8.62 7.35
N ARG A 567 -24.22 -8.67 7.09
CA ARG A 567 -25.05 -9.84 7.47
C ARG A 567 -24.59 -11.11 6.76
N LEU A 568 -24.17 -11.02 5.50
CA LEU A 568 -23.63 -12.17 4.76
C LEU A 568 -22.20 -12.55 5.21
N GLU A 569 -21.43 -11.58 5.74
CA GLU A 569 -20.13 -11.86 6.38
C GLU A 569 -20.29 -12.69 7.67
N ASN A 570 -21.43 -12.61 8.34
CA ASN A 570 -21.70 -13.38 9.54
C ASN A 570 -22.25 -14.80 9.24
N VAL A 571 -22.53 -15.13 7.98
CA VAL A 571 -22.95 -16.47 7.57
C VAL A 571 -21.71 -17.31 7.29
N VAL A 572 -21.25 -18.01 8.33
CA VAL A 572 -20.05 -18.85 8.28
C VAL A 572 -20.34 -20.15 7.52
N ILE A 573 -19.45 -20.52 6.63
CA ILE A 573 -19.44 -21.81 5.94
C ILE A 573 -18.60 -22.79 6.77
N PRO A 574 -19.13 -23.93 7.22
CA PRO A 574 -18.35 -24.91 7.97
C PRO A 574 -17.11 -25.37 7.19
N GLN A 575 -15.98 -25.50 7.83
CA GLN A 575 -14.73 -25.98 7.19
C GLN A 575 -14.87 -27.39 6.58
N THR A 576 -15.80 -28.20 7.11
CA THR A 576 -16.11 -29.54 6.60
C THR A 576 -17.12 -29.53 5.47
N PHE A 577 -17.55 -28.35 4.97
CA PHE A 577 -18.56 -28.24 3.94
C PHE A 577 -18.07 -28.81 2.61
N ASN A 578 -18.82 -29.77 2.07
CA ASN A 578 -18.47 -30.45 0.82
C ASN A 578 -19.28 -29.89 -0.35
N TYR A 579 -18.69 -28.99 -1.11
CA TYR A 579 -19.30 -28.36 -2.28
C TYR A 579 -19.68 -29.34 -3.39
N ASN A 580 -18.98 -30.48 -3.50
CA ASN A 580 -19.28 -31.50 -4.51
C ASN A 580 -20.64 -32.22 -4.27
N LYS A 581 -21.14 -32.18 -3.02
CA LYS A 581 -22.45 -32.74 -2.68
C LYS A 581 -23.63 -31.85 -3.07
N VAL A 582 -23.37 -30.58 -3.43
CA VAL A 582 -24.42 -29.61 -3.79
C VAL A 582 -24.67 -29.68 -5.30
N ASN A 583 -25.58 -30.49 -5.75
CA ASN A 583 -25.80 -30.78 -7.18
C ASN A 583 -26.16 -29.53 -8.01
N SER A 584 -26.86 -28.56 -7.42
CA SER A 584 -27.35 -27.36 -8.09
C SER A 584 -26.31 -26.25 -8.26
N LEU A 585 -25.08 -26.41 -7.75
CA LEU A 585 -23.99 -25.50 -8.04
C LEU A 585 -23.43 -25.72 -9.45
N SER A 586 -23.02 -24.63 -10.11
CA SER A 586 -22.28 -24.71 -11.37
C SER A 586 -20.95 -25.48 -11.20
N HIS A 587 -20.46 -26.08 -12.27
CA HIS A 587 -19.19 -26.83 -12.24
C HIS A 587 -18.04 -25.93 -11.83
N GLU A 588 -17.98 -24.72 -12.40
CA GLU A 588 -16.96 -23.70 -12.09
C GLU A 588 -17.05 -23.28 -10.61
N ALA A 589 -18.25 -23.01 -10.10
CA ALA A 589 -18.43 -22.67 -8.68
C ALA A 589 -17.96 -23.78 -7.75
N LYS A 590 -18.28 -25.07 -8.05
CA LYS A 590 -17.79 -26.20 -7.26
C LYS A 590 -16.29 -26.29 -7.20
N GLU A 591 -15.62 -26.14 -8.34
CA GLU A 591 -14.16 -26.18 -8.45
C GLU A 591 -13.52 -25.03 -7.64
N LYS A 592 -13.99 -23.79 -7.89
CA LYS A 592 -13.45 -22.58 -7.23
C LYS A 592 -13.70 -22.58 -5.72
N LEU A 593 -14.90 -22.91 -5.29
CA LEU A 593 -15.25 -22.98 -3.86
C LEU A 593 -14.49 -24.09 -3.14
N SER A 594 -14.29 -25.25 -3.79
CA SER A 594 -13.50 -26.35 -3.22
C SER A 594 -12.02 -26.01 -3.09
N LYS A 595 -11.46 -25.25 -4.06
CA LYS A 595 -10.06 -24.81 -4.04
C LYS A 595 -9.82 -23.69 -3.03
N ILE A 596 -10.69 -22.68 -3.00
CA ILE A 596 -10.50 -21.46 -2.19
C ILE A 596 -10.96 -21.67 -0.74
N GLN A 597 -11.96 -22.52 -0.50
CA GLN A 597 -12.51 -22.80 0.83
C GLN A 597 -12.89 -21.50 1.59
N PRO A 598 -13.83 -20.67 1.05
CA PRO A 598 -14.23 -19.42 1.70
C PRO A 598 -14.84 -19.70 3.07
N VAL A 599 -14.57 -18.82 4.03
CA VAL A 599 -15.04 -18.94 5.42
C VAL A 599 -16.48 -18.43 5.56
N THR A 600 -16.91 -17.49 4.70
CA THR A 600 -18.26 -16.90 4.76
C THR A 600 -18.94 -16.89 3.40
N ILE A 601 -20.26 -16.78 3.41
CA ILE A 601 -21.07 -16.63 2.18
C ILE A 601 -20.69 -15.36 1.42
N SER A 602 -20.39 -14.28 2.12
CA SER A 602 -19.94 -13.04 1.49
C SER A 602 -18.61 -13.23 0.74
N GLN A 603 -17.67 -13.98 1.32
CA GLN A 603 -16.42 -14.34 0.62
C GLN A 603 -16.70 -15.21 -0.61
N ALA A 604 -17.55 -16.23 -0.46
CA ALA A 604 -17.96 -17.08 -1.58
C ALA A 604 -18.52 -16.25 -2.75
N SER A 605 -19.30 -15.20 -2.47
CA SER A 605 -19.91 -14.34 -3.49
C SER A 605 -18.90 -13.46 -4.25
N ARG A 606 -17.69 -13.26 -3.71
CA ARG A 606 -16.62 -12.46 -4.33
C ARG A 606 -15.65 -13.29 -5.18
N ILE A 607 -15.76 -14.61 -5.12
CA ILE A 607 -14.92 -15.51 -5.91
C ILE A 607 -15.33 -15.41 -7.38
N SER A 608 -14.36 -15.16 -8.27
CA SER A 608 -14.59 -15.15 -9.72
C SER A 608 -15.09 -16.51 -10.19
N GLY A 609 -16.19 -16.54 -10.94
CA GLY A 609 -16.84 -17.78 -11.39
C GLY A 609 -17.94 -18.29 -10.45
N VAL A 610 -18.19 -17.64 -9.31
CA VAL A 610 -19.36 -17.93 -8.44
C VAL A 610 -20.44 -16.89 -8.71
N SER A 611 -21.58 -17.36 -9.21
CA SER A 611 -22.72 -16.50 -9.58
C SER A 611 -23.64 -16.20 -8.39
N PRO A 612 -24.49 -15.15 -8.45
CA PRO A 612 -25.53 -14.92 -7.44
C PRO A 612 -26.50 -16.09 -7.24
N SER A 613 -26.75 -16.88 -8.29
CA SER A 613 -27.57 -18.11 -8.19
C SER A 613 -26.85 -19.20 -7.42
N ASP A 614 -25.51 -19.36 -7.58
CA ASP A 614 -24.76 -20.32 -6.78
C ASP A 614 -24.78 -19.93 -5.28
N ILE A 615 -24.71 -18.64 -4.96
CA ILE A 615 -24.84 -18.14 -3.59
C ILE A 615 -26.22 -18.44 -3.01
N SER A 616 -27.29 -18.24 -3.79
CA SER A 616 -28.65 -18.59 -3.37
C SER A 616 -28.79 -20.09 -3.08
N VAL A 617 -28.21 -20.94 -3.93
CA VAL A 617 -28.16 -22.38 -3.73
C VAL A 617 -27.42 -22.73 -2.43
N LEU A 618 -26.26 -22.12 -2.16
CA LEU A 618 -25.53 -22.36 -0.91
C LEU A 618 -26.34 -21.96 0.32
N LEU A 619 -27.00 -20.80 0.31
CA LEU A 619 -27.84 -20.34 1.42
C LEU A 619 -28.99 -21.32 1.69
N VAL A 620 -29.70 -21.75 0.67
CA VAL A 620 -30.79 -22.75 0.80
C VAL A 620 -30.25 -24.07 1.33
N TYR A 621 -29.11 -24.55 0.81
CA TYR A 621 -28.52 -25.82 1.25
C TYR A 621 -28.04 -25.78 2.70
N MET A 622 -27.62 -24.60 3.18
CA MET A 622 -27.22 -24.36 4.57
C MET A 622 -28.41 -24.06 5.51
N GLY A 623 -29.67 -24.11 5.01
CA GLY A 623 -30.87 -23.84 5.81
C GLY A 623 -31.04 -22.37 6.23
N ARG A 624 -30.58 -21.45 5.41
CA ARG A 624 -30.60 -20.00 5.65
C ARG A 624 -31.50 -19.26 4.65
#